data_b4ee14790606ff0338ec00737461b2aa
#
_entry.id   b4ee14790606ff0338ec00737461b2aa
#
_cell.length_a   1.000
_cell.length_b   1.000
_cell.length_c   1.000
_cell.angle_alpha   90.00
_cell.angle_beta   90.00
_cell.angle_gamma   90.00
#
_symmetry.space_group_name_H-M   'P 1'
#
loop_
_entity.id
_entity.type
_entity.pdbx_description
1 polymer ?
#
loop_
_entity_poly.entity_id
_entity_poly.type
_entity_poly.pdbx_seq_one_letter_code
_entity_poly.pdbx_strand_id
1 'polypeptide(L)'
;MKNIYTWAAQPAQRNITVGEIIAAKGKKVLTQVTANNALEAKATEEAGFDMIIGSAYNVKKVREGSKKLFYTAALELHNYPTAEDVLRGAFTALEKGADAVMTARSMDIVSMLAKEDVPVMGHLGLVPRKSTWIGGLRAVGKTADEAYELYKRFKRLEEAGAFSAECEVIPENVMGEISKRTKISTVSLGSGKKADVMYLFMNDICGEQEKSPRHAKAYTNLKKMREDIEIERVKALKAFVKDSLGGKFPGPENSVNVDEQILHEFVKKL
;
A
#
# COMPACT_ATOMS: atom_id res chain seq x y z
N MET A 1 -14.42 -16.38 5.41
CA MET A 1 -13.99 -16.42 4.00
C MET A 1 -15.22 -16.45 3.10
N LYS A 2 -15.20 -15.66 2.02
CA LYS A 2 -16.27 -15.58 1.02
C LYS A 2 -15.79 -16.15 -0.31
N ASN A 3 -16.57 -17.04 -0.90
CA ASN A 3 -16.32 -17.50 -2.26
C ASN A 3 -16.81 -16.43 -3.23
N ILE A 4 -15.95 -16.02 -4.13
CA ILE A 4 -16.23 -15.02 -5.18
C ILE A 4 -15.72 -15.52 -6.53
N TYR A 5 -16.12 -14.84 -7.59
CA TYR A 5 -15.42 -14.86 -8.87
C TYR A 5 -14.67 -13.55 -9.05
N THR A 6 -13.42 -13.63 -9.48
CA THR A 6 -12.64 -12.44 -9.89
C THR A 6 -13.19 -11.88 -11.20
N TRP A 7 -12.74 -10.69 -11.59
CA TRP A 7 -13.08 -10.11 -12.90
C TRP A 7 -12.63 -10.96 -14.09
N ALA A 8 -11.60 -11.78 -13.93
CA ALA A 8 -11.18 -12.78 -14.90
C ALA A 8 -11.99 -14.09 -14.82
N ALA A 9 -13.16 -14.08 -14.18
CA ALA A 9 -14.05 -15.22 -13.96
C ALA A 9 -13.35 -16.42 -13.29
N GLN A 10 -12.33 -16.19 -12.47
CA GLN A 10 -11.65 -17.25 -11.73
C GLN A 10 -12.24 -17.37 -10.31
N PRO A 11 -12.54 -18.60 -9.83
CA PRO A 11 -12.93 -18.82 -8.45
C PRO A 11 -11.86 -18.32 -7.48
N ALA A 12 -12.25 -17.60 -6.45
CA ALA A 12 -11.36 -17.09 -5.42
C ALA A 12 -12.05 -16.99 -4.06
N GLN A 13 -11.28 -16.79 -3.02
CA GLN A 13 -11.79 -16.50 -1.68
C GLN A 13 -11.30 -15.13 -1.22
N ARG A 14 -12.19 -14.39 -0.54
CA ARG A 14 -11.86 -13.14 0.12
C ARG A 14 -12.31 -13.15 1.57
N ASN A 15 -11.58 -12.46 2.42
CA ASN A 15 -11.96 -12.26 3.82
C ASN A 15 -13.18 -11.35 3.97
N ILE A 16 -13.31 -10.34 3.11
CA ILE A 16 -14.39 -9.36 3.09
C ILE A 16 -14.72 -8.95 1.64
N THR A 17 -15.93 -8.49 1.41
CA THR A 17 -16.44 -8.01 0.11
C THR A 17 -16.88 -6.56 0.19
N VAL A 18 -17.10 -5.89 -0.96
CA VAL A 18 -17.63 -4.52 -1.02
C VAL A 18 -18.92 -4.38 -0.20
N GLY A 19 -19.85 -5.33 -0.36
CA GLY A 19 -21.11 -5.33 0.40
C GLY A 19 -20.91 -5.39 1.91
N GLU A 20 -19.93 -6.17 2.37
CA GLU A 20 -19.61 -6.27 3.80
C GLU A 20 -18.86 -5.05 4.32
N ILE A 21 -18.00 -4.41 3.51
CA ILE A 21 -17.36 -3.12 3.87
C ILE A 21 -18.43 -2.05 4.09
N ILE A 22 -19.41 -1.95 3.18
CA ILE A 22 -20.55 -1.02 3.33
C ILE A 22 -21.39 -1.38 4.56
N ALA A 23 -21.69 -2.66 4.76
CA ALA A 23 -22.53 -3.14 5.88
C ALA A 23 -21.83 -2.96 7.26
N ALA A 24 -20.50 -2.91 7.30
CA ALA A 24 -19.71 -2.68 8.51
C ALA A 24 -19.78 -1.21 8.99
N LYS A 25 -20.16 -0.28 8.10
CA LYS A 25 -20.21 1.15 8.39
C LYS A 25 -21.00 1.47 9.67
N GLY A 26 -20.34 2.19 10.58
CA GLY A 26 -20.91 2.58 11.89
C GLY A 26 -21.12 1.41 12.87
N LYS A 27 -20.76 0.19 12.53
CA LYS A 27 -20.93 -1.02 13.38
C LYS A 27 -19.60 -1.64 13.79
N LYS A 28 -18.63 -1.70 12.89
CA LYS A 28 -17.31 -2.29 13.13
C LYS A 28 -16.26 -1.42 12.46
N VAL A 29 -15.19 -1.12 13.17
CA VAL A 29 -14.01 -0.48 12.59
C VAL A 29 -13.22 -1.53 11.83
N LEU A 30 -12.88 -1.23 10.59
CA LEU A 30 -12.02 -2.05 9.74
C LEU A 30 -10.61 -1.46 9.69
N THR A 31 -9.65 -2.26 9.23
CA THR A 31 -8.24 -1.88 9.11
C THR A 31 -7.74 -2.02 7.68
N GLN A 32 -6.95 -1.04 7.25
CA GLN A 32 -6.32 -1.02 5.93
C GLN A 32 -4.84 -0.62 6.06
N VAL A 33 -3.98 -1.19 5.22
CA VAL A 33 -2.56 -0.81 5.13
C VAL A 33 -2.10 -0.89 3.68
N THR A 34 -1.05 -0.14 3.32
CA THR A 34 -0.40 -0.30 2.02
C THR A 34 0.39 -1.60 1.96
N ALA A 35 0.36 -2.28 0.80
CA ALA A 35 1.31 -3.32 0.46
C ALA A 35 1.60 -3.31 -1.05
N ASN A 36 2.88 -3.43 -1.43
CA ASN A 36 3.33 -3.30 -2.81
C ASN A 36 4.12 -4.52 -3.32
N ASN A 37 4.32 -5.52 -2.48
CA ASN A 37 5.02 -6.76 -2.81
C ASN A 37 4.47 -7.95 -2.00
N ALA A 38 4.95 -9.15 -2.32
CA ALA A 38 4.47 -10.39 -1.71
C ALA A 38 4.77 -10.48 -0.20
N LEU A 39 5.93 -10.02 0.24
CA LEU A 39 6.32 -10.08 1.67
C LEU A 39 5.44 -9.15 2.51
N GLU A 40 5.22 -7.93 2.05
CA GLU A 40 4.32 -6.97 2.71
C GLU A 40 2.89 -7.50 2.76
N ALA A 41 2.37 -8.04 1.66
CA ALA A 41 1.03 -8.59 1.60
C ALA A 41 0.85 -9.81 2.53
N LYS A 42 1.86 -10.69 2.60
CA LYS A 42 1.88 -11.84 3.52
C LYS A 42 1.88 -11.37 4.97
N ALA A 43 2.76 -10.44 5.33
CA ALA A 43 2.82 -9.87 6.68
C ALA A 43 1.50 -9.19 7.07
N THR A 44 0.84 -8.49 6.13
CA THR A 44 -0.47 -7.88 6.34
C THR A 44 -1.56 -8.92 6.63
N GLU A 45 -1.58 -10.04 5.89
CA GLU A 45 -2.53 -11.14 6.10
C GLU A 45 -2.29 -11.82 7.46
N GLU A 46 -1.02 -12.09 7.81
CA GLU A 46 -0.64 -12.70 9.10
C GLU A 46 -0.95 -11.77 10.29
N ALA A 47 -0.82 -10.46 10.11
CA ALA A 47 -1.16 -9.47 11.14
C ALA A 47 -2.66 -9.28 11.34
N GLY A 48 -3.52 -9.87 10.50
CA GLY A 48 -4.97 -9.85 10.65
C GLY A 48 -5.65 -8.57 10.18
N PHE A 49 -5.07 -7.84 9.22
CA PHE A 49 -5.73 -6.71 8.58
C PHE A 49 -6.96 -7.16 7.77
N ASP A 50 -7.91 -6.24 7.60
CA ASP A 50 -9.10 -6.49 6.78
C ASP A 50 -8.83 -6.21 5.28
N MET A 51 -8.00 -5.19 4.95
CA MET A 51 -7.82 -4.72 3.57
C MET A 51 -6.39 -4.29 3.28
N ILE A 52 -6.03 -4.41 2.01
CA ILE A 52 -4.80 -3.85 1.43
C ILE A 52 -5.17 -2.77 0.41
N ILE A 53 -4.37 -1.71 0.35
CA ILE A 53 -4.31 -0.79 -0.77
C ILE A 53 -2.88 -0.73 -1.30
N GLY A 54 -2.71 -0.64 -2.62
CA GLY A 54 -1.40 -0.52 -3.24
C GLY A 54 -1.51 -0.11 -4.69
N SER A 55 -0.36 0.10 -5.37
CA SER A 55 -0.33 0.49 -6.76
C SER A 55 -1.02 -0.54 -7.67
N ALA A 56 -1.76 -0.06 -8.68
CA ALA A 56 -2.35 -0.91 -9.71
C ALA A 56 -1.31 -1.72 -10.51
N TYR A 57 -0.06 -1.27 -10.53
CA TYR A 57 1.04 -2.01 -11.15
C TYR A 57 1.50 -3.23 -10.34
N ASN A 58 1.24 -3.23 -9.03
CA ASN A 58 1.76 -4.26 -8.11
C ASN A 58 0.75 -5.39 -7.82
N VAL A 59 -0.44 -5.39 -8.43
CA VAL A 59 -1.52 -6.35 -8.10
C VAL A 59 -1.03 -7.80 -8.11
N LYS A 60 -0.32 -8.24 -9.15
CA LYS A 60 0.21 -9.63 -9.22
C LYS A 60 1.14 -9.93 -8.05
N LYS A 61 2.11 -9.04 -7.77
CA LYS A 61 3.07 -9.22 -6.66
C LYS A 61 2.39 -9.29 -5.30
N VAL A 62 1.38 -8.46 -5.09
CA VAL A 62 0.59 -8.48 -3.83
C VAL A 62 -0.21 -9.77 -3.73
N ARG A 63 -0.80 -10.26 -4.83
CA ARG A 63 -1.57 -11.51 -4.87
C ARG A 63 -0.71 -12.77 -4.68
N GLU A 64 0.58 -12.72 -4.95
CA GLU A 64 1.53 -13.78 -4.59
C GLU A 64 1.66 -13.93 -3.07
N GLY A 65 1.59 -12.83 -2.32
CA GLY A 65 1.69 -12.83 -0.85
C GLY A 65 0.36 -13.01 -0.12
N SER A 66 -0.73 -12.48 -0.68
CA SER A 66 -2.07 -12.60 -0.11
C SER A 66 -3.12 -12.83 -1.19
N LYS A 67 -3.75 -14.00 -1.16
CA LYS A 67 -4.88 -14.36 -2.04
C LYS A 67 -6.25 -14.03 -1.40
N LYS A 68 -6.29 -13.69 -0.12
CA LYS A 68 -7.52 -13.60 0.68
C LYS A 68 -7.92 -12.17 1.03
N LEU A 69 -6.97 -11.27 1.28
CA LEU A 69 -7.30 -9.91 1.67
C LEU A 69 -7.95 -9.14 0.52
N PHE A 70 -8.94 -8.32 0.87
CA PHE A 70 -9.54 -7.37 -0.07
C PHE A 70 -8.47 -6.37 -0.54
N TYR A 71 -8.29 -6.22 -1.83
CA TYR A 71 -7.26 -5.37 -2.41
C TYR A 71 -7.84 -4.25 -3.27
N THR A 72 -7.59 -3.02 -2.86
CA THR A 72 -7.89 -1.81 -3.64
C THR A 72 -6.64 -1.38 -4.42
N ALA A 73 -6.74 -1.33 -5.74
CA ALA A 73 -5.67 -0.91 -6.63
C ALA A 73 -5.71 0.60 -6.87
N ALA A 74 -4.70 1.33 -6.42
CA ALA A 74 -4.59 2.77 -6.63
C ALA A 74 -4.18 3.08 -8.08
N LEU A 75 -5.01 3.87 -8.76
CA LEU A 75 -4.73 4.44 -10.08
C LEU A 75 -4.09 5.82 -9.90
N GLU A 76 -2.77 5.86 -9.83
CA GLU A 76 -2.01 7.07 -9.56
C GLU A 76 -2.24 8.12 -10.66
N LEU A 77 -2.55 9.35 -10.27
CA LEU A 77 -3.01 10.43 -11.17
C LEU A 77 -2.09 10.69 -12.38
N HIS A 78 -0.78 10.54 -12.21
CA HIS A 78 0.20 10.83 -13.26
C HIS A 78 0.36 9.71 -14.29
N ASN A 79 -0.04 8.49 -13.95
CA ASN A 79 0.09 7.31 -14.82
C ASN A 79 -1.11 7.10 -15.73
N TYR A 80 -2.24 7.76 -15.43
CA TYR A 80 -3.51 7.59 -16.13
C TYR A 80 -4.07 8.96 -16.52
N PRO A 81 -3.49 9.64 -17.54
CA PRO A 81 -3.82 11.03 -17.86
C PRO A 81 -5.21 11.24 -18.46
N THR A 82 -5.73 10.29 -19.23
CA THR A 82 -7.05 10.38 -19.87
C THR A 82 -8.10 9.50 -19.19
N ALA A 83 -9.37 9.69 -19.50
CA ALA A 83 -10.46 8.85 -19.05
C ALA A 83 -10.31 7.39 -19.54
N GLU A 84 -9.87 7.21 -20.78
CA GLU A 84 -9.62 5.91 -21.37
C GLU A 84 -8.47 5.18 -20.66
N ASP A 85 -7.39 5.88 -20.32
CA ASP A 85 -6.27 5.30 -19.55
C ASP A 85 -6.74 4.82 -18.17
N VAL A 86 -7.59 5.61 -17.51
CA VAL A 86 -8.16 5.23 -16.20
C VAL A 86 -9.02 3.97 -16.32
N LEU A 87 -9.89 3.92 -17.34
CA LEU A 87 -10.74 2.75 -17.58
C LEU A 87 -9.90 1.51 -17.89
N ARG A 88 -8.95 1.61 -18.80
CA ARG A 88 -8.02 0.53 -19.16
C ARG A 88 -7.19 0.08 -17.96
N GLY A 89 -6.70 1.01 -17.16
CA GLY A 89 -5.95 0.73 -15.93
C GLY A 89 -6.79 0.00 -14.88
N ALA A 90 -8.06 0.41 -14.71
CA ALA A 90 -8.99 -0.24 -13.80
C ALA A 90 -9.24 -1.71 -14.20
N PHE A 91 -9.62 -1.96 -15.45
CA PHE A 91 -9.84 -3.33 -15.94
C PHE A 91 -8.58 -4.19 -15.88
N THR A 92 -7.42 -3.62 -16.21
CA THR A 92 -6.13 -4.31 -16.08
C THR A 92 -5.82 -4.71 -14.63
N ALA A 93 -6.12 -3.83 -13.66
CA ALA A 93 -5.92 -4.13 -12.25
C ALA A 93 -6.88 -5.23 -11.76
N LEU A 94 -8.16 -5.13 -12.13
CA LEU A 94 -9.19 -6.11 -11.77
C LEU A 94 -8.92 -7.48 -12.38
N GLU A 95 -8.51 -7.55 -13.65
CA GLU A 95 -8.11 -8.79 -14.33
C GLU A 95 -6.95 -9.48 -13.60
N LYS A 96 -5.99 -8.70 -13.09
CA LYS A 96 -4.87 -9.20 -12.29
C LYS A 96 -5.25 -9.60 -10.87
N GLY A 97 -6.50 -9.40 -10.47
CA GLY A 97 -7.06 -9.87 -9.20
C GLY A 97 -7.26 -8.80 -8.13
N ALA A 98 -7.23 -7.49 -8.46
CA ALA A 98 -7.75 -6.46 -7.56
C ALA A 98 -9.26 -6.63 -7.37
N ASP A 99 -9.78 -6.19 -6.22
CA ASP A 99 -11.20 -6.27 -5.90
C ASP A 99 -11.90 -4.91 -6.10
N ALA A 100 -11.14 -3.83 -6.07
CA ALA A 100 -11.59 -2.46 -6.27
C ALA A 100 -10.45 -1.60 -6.83
N VAL A 101 -10.80 -0.41 -7.30
CA VAL A 101 -9.81 0.61 -7.67
C VAL A 101 -9.99 1.88 -6.83
N MET A 102 -8.90 2.64 -6.64
CA MET A 102 -8.93 3.96 -6.02
C MET A 102 -8.50 5.02 -7.02
N THR A 103 -9.22 6.12 -7.07
CA THR A 103 -8.84 7.28 -7.90
C THR A 103 -9.21 8.61 -7.24
N ALA A 104 -8.32 9.61 -7.40
CA ALA A 104 -8.59 11.00 -7.01
C ALA A 104 -9.02 11.88 -8.21
N ARG A 105 -9.53 11.27 -9.28
CA ARG A 105 -10.03 11.96 -10.47
C ARG A 105 -11.38 12.66 -10.20
N SER A 106 -11.96 13.26 -11.23
CA SER A 106 -13.27 13.92 -11.18
C SER A 106 -14.41 12.93 -10.89
N MET A 107 -15.55 13.46 -10.47
CA MET A 107 -16.76 12.65 -10.24
C MET A 107 -17.26 11.98 -11.52
N ASP A 108 -17.03 12.59 -12.69
CA ASP A 108 -17.36 11.99 -14.00
C ASP A 108 -16.55 10.71 -14.25
N ILE A 109 -15.27 10.70 -13.89
CA ILE A 109 -14.43 9.50 -13.99
C ILE A 109 -14.90 8.42 -13.00
N VAL A 110 -15.25 8.81 -11.78
CA VAL A 110 -15.82 7.86 -10.79
C VAL A 110 -17.13 7.27 -11.33
N SER A 111 -18.01 8.12 -11.86
CA SER A 111 -19.29 7.68 -12.44
C SER A 111 -19.11 6.79 -13.66
N MET A 112 -18.14 7.09 -14.53
CA MET A 112 -17.78 6.24 -15.66
C MET A 112 -17.38 4.83 -15.20
N LEU A 113 -16.49 4.71 -14.22
CA LEU A 113 -16.06 3.42 -13.68
C LEU A 113 -17.21 2.69 -12.99
N ALA A 114 -18.01 3.38 -12.18
CA ALA A 114 -19.14 2.79 -11.47
C ALA A 114 -20.24 2.28 -12.40
N LYS A 115 -20.46 2.92 -13.57
CA LYS A 115 -21.41 2.46 -14.60
C LYS A 115 -20.96 1.16 -15.28
N GLU A 116 -19.68 0.86 -15.24
CA GLU A 116 -19.10 -0.40 -15.72
C GLU A 116 -18.98 -1.43 -14.58
N ASP A 117 -19.72 -1.25 -13.48
CA ASP A 117 -19.72 -2.10 -12.29
C ASP A 117 -18.35 -2.21 -11.57
N VAL A 118 -17.40 -1.31 -11.86
CA VAL A 118 -16.10 -1.27 -11.18
C VAL A 118 -16.29 -0.71 -9.77
N PRO A 119 -15.92 -1.44 -8.70
CA PRO A 119 -15.95 -0.90 -7.35
C PRO A 119 -14.91 0.22 -7.18
N VAL A 120 -15.37 1.46 -6.90
CA VAL A 120 -14.50 2.64 -6.84
C VAL A 120 -14.42 3.19 -5.43
N MET A 121 -13.19 3.39 -4.95
CA MET A 121 -12.85 4.24 -3.81
C MET A 121 -12.43 5.62 -4.34
N GLY A 122 -13.08 6.69 -3.86
CA GLY A 122 -12.65 8.06 -4.13
C GLY A 122 -11.56 8.53 -3.18
N HIS A 123 -11.06 9.77 -3.36
CA HIS A 123 -10.09 10.40 -2.48
C HIS A 123 -10.50 11.84 -2.19
N LEU A 124 -10.77 12.16 -0.93
CA LEU A 124 -11.24 13.46 -0.45
C LEU A 124 -10.42 13.97 0.75
N GLY A 125 -10.54 15.24 1.04
CA GLY A 125 -9.69 15.94 2.01
C GLY A 125 -8.43 16.48 1.34
N LEU A 126 -7.28 16.28 1.96
CA LEU A 126 -5.99 16.57 1.36
C LEU A 126 -5.71 15.54 0.26
N VAL A 127 -5.62 15.99 -0.98
CA VAL A 127 -5.09 15.21 -2.09
C VAL A 127 -3.72 15.80 -2.42
N PRO A 128 -2.59 15.18 -2.03
CA PRO A 128 -1.27 15.83 -2.07
C PRO A 128 -0.91 16.41 -3.44
N ARG A 129 -1.24 15.69 -4.52
CA ARG A 129 -0.96 16.15 -5.90
C ARG A 129 -1.85 17.33 -6.36
N LYS A 130 -2.87 17.68 -5.57
CA LYS A 130 -3.75 18.84 -5.78
C LYS A 130 -3.52 19.93 -4.73
N SER A 131 -2.44 19.84 -3.94
CA SER A 131 -2.16 20.78 -2.83
C SER A 131 -2.02 22.23 -3.25
N THR A 132 -1.58 22.50 -4.47
CA THR A 132 -1.52 23.89 -5.02
C THR A 132 -2.88 24.58 -5.03
N TRP A 133 -3.99 23.85 -5.21
CA TRP A 133 -5.35 24.39 -5.19
C TRP A 133 -5.81 24.83 -3.79
N ILE A 134 -5.21 24.28 -2.74
CA ILE A 134 -5.63 24.51 -1.34
C ILE A 134 -4.56 25.29 -0.53
N GLY A 135 -3.54 25.81 -1.20
CA GLY A 135 -2.47 26.60 -0.55
C GLY A 135 -1.44 25.76 0.19
N GLY A 136 -1.14 24.55 -0.28
CA GLY A 136 -0.10 23.68 0.28
C GLY A 136 -0.62 22.43 1.00
N LEU A 137 0.27 21.72 1.69
CA LEU A 137 -0.09 20.51 2.46
C LEU A 137 -0.68 20.92 3.82
N ARG A 138 -1.99 20.83 3.95
CA ARG A 138 -2.71 21.20 5.17
C ARG A 138 -3.97 20.37 5.36
N ALA A 139 -4.54 20.38 6.57
CA ALA A 139 -5.87 19.82 6.81
C ALA A 139 -6.94 20.59 6.02
N VAL A 140 -7.92 19.86 5.49
CA VAL A 140 -9.04 20.35 4.69
C VAL A 140 -10.33 20.23 5.52
N GLY A 141 -11.14 21.28 5.56
CA GLY A 141 -12.35 21.34 6.39
C GLY A 141 -12.15 22.05 7.72
N LYS A 142 -11.23 23.02 7.81
CA LYS A 142 -10.93 23.77 9.03
C LYS A 142 -11.90 24.92 9.33
N THR A 143 -12.62 25.41 8.34
CA THR A 143 -13.70 26.41 8.51
C THR A 143 -15.04 25.76 8.25
N ALA A 144 -16.14 26.40 8.69
CA ALA A 144 -17.50 25.91 8.45
C ALA A 144 -17.80 25.76 6.96
N ASP A 145 -17.42 26.76 6.16
CA ASP A 145 -17.63 26.76 4.71
C ASP A 145 -16.81 25.65 4.02
N GLU A 146 -15.53 25.53 4.39
CA GLU A 146 -14.65 24.48 3.83
C GLU A 146 -15.16 23.06 4.21
N ALA A 147 -15.62 22.87 5.45
CA ALA A 147 -16.22 21.61 5.91
C ALA A 147 -17.52 21.29 5.15
N TYR A 148 -18.37 22.32 4.92
CA TYR A 148 -19.60 22.15 4.16
C TYR A 148 -19.34 21.85 2.69
N GLU A 149 -18.39 22.52 2.05
CA GLU A 149 -17.97 22.18 0.67
C GLU A 149 -17.39 20.77 0.58
N LEU A 150 -16.62 20.35 1.58
CA LEU A 150 -16.11 18.98 1.66
C LEU A 150 -17.27 17.99 1.79
N TYR A 151 -18.25 18.24 2.66
CA TYR A 151 -19.45 17.41 2.76
C TYR A 151 -20.20 17.29 1.43
N LYS A 152 -20.39 18.39 0.69
CA LYS A 152 -21.00 18.35 -0.64
C LYS A 152 -20.20 17.48 -1.62
N ARG A 153 -18.87 17.48 -1.49
CA ARG A 153 -18.01 16.60 -2.31
C ARG A 153 -18.20 15.13 -1.95
N PHE A 154 -18.42 14.79 -0.67
CA PHE A 154 -18.78 13.42 -0.26
C PHE A 154 -20.13 13.00 -0.87
N LYS A 155 -21.12 13.87 -0.87
CA LYS A 155 -22.43 13.57 -1.48
C LYS A 155 -22.30 13.34 -2.98
N ARG A 156 -21.56 14.19 -3.69
CA ARG A 156 -21.30 14.00 -5.14
C ARG A 156 -20.52 12.71 -5.42
N LEU A 157 -19.58 12.32 -4.54
CA LEU A 157 -18.85 11.07 -4.68
C LEU A 157 -19.77 9.85 -4.49
N GLU A 158 -20.67 9.92 -3.52
CA GLU A 158 -21.72 8.92 -3.28
C GLU A 158 -22.66 8.80 -4.50
N GLU A 159 -23.13 9.93 -5.02
CA GLU A 159 -23.97 10.01 -6.23
C GLU A 159 -23.26 9.48 -7.49
N ALA A 160 -21.94 9.66 -7.59
CA ALA A 160 -21.14 9.12 -8.67
C ALA A 160 -20.93 7.58 -8.59
N GLY A 161 -21.42 6.92 -7.52
CA GLY A 161 -21.40 5.46 -7.38
C GLY A 161 -20.18 4.90 -6.66
N ALA A 162 -19.36 5.71 -5.99
CA ALA A 162 -18.26 5.19 -5.17
C ALA A 162 -18.81 4.41 -3.95
N PHE A 163 -18.17 3.29 -3.58
CA PHE A 163 -18.51 2.56 -2.37
C PHE A 163 -17.75 3.05 -1.14
N SER A 164 -16.64 3.74 -1.34
CA SER A 164 -15.73 4.18 -0.29
C SER A 164 -14.99 5.46 -0.66
N ALA A 165 -14.43 6.14 0.35
CA ALA A 165 -13.56 7.30 0.17
C ALA A 165 -12.35 7.23 1.10
N GLU A 166 -11.14 7.39 0.55
CA GLU A 166 -9.97 7.76 1.32
C GLU A 166 -10.14 9.21 1.79
N CYS A 167 -10.04 9.39 3.11
CA CYS A 167 -10.29 10.64 3.81
C CYS A 167 -8.96 11.11 4.41
N GLU A 168 -8.24 11.97 3.68
CA GLU A 168 -6.90 12.36 4.08
C GLU A 168 -6.90 13.72 4.79
N VAL A 169 -6.37 13.73 6.01
CA VAL A 169 -6.10 14.92 6.84
C VAL A 169 -7.32 15.86 6.93
N ILE A 170 -8.47 15.29 7.31
CA ILE A 170 -9.70 16.02 7.65
C ILE A 170 -9.76 16.13 9.17
N PRO A 171 -10.18 17.30 9.78
CA PRO A 171 -10.37 17.38 11.22
C PRO A 171 -11.32 16.30 11.74
N GLU A 172 -10.95 15.59 12.81
CA GLU A 172 -11.68 14.41 13.32
C GLU A 172 -13.15 14.66 13.62
N ASN A 173 -13.46 15.81 14.21
CA ASN A 173 -14.84 16.20 14.51
C ASN A 173 -15.66 16.41 13.22
N VAL A 174 -15.09 17.05 12.21
CA VAL A 174 -15.71 17.22 10.88
C VAL A 174 -15.90 15.86 10.20
N MET A 175 -14.86 15.01 10.21
CA MET A 175 -14.94 13.66 9.64
C MET A 175 -16.05 12.83 10.28
N GLY A 176 -16.18 12.90 11.61
CA GLY A 176 -17.24 12.20 12.33
C GLY A 176 -18.65 12.64 11.94
N GLU A 177 -18.87 13.94 11.68
CA GLU A 177 -20.17 14.44 11.23
C GLU A 177 -20.46 14.09 9.75
N ILE A 178 -19.43 14.06 8.91
CA ILE A 178 -19.55 13.61 7.52
C ILE A 178 -19.84 12.10 7.48
N SER A 179 -19.09 11.29 8.25
CA SER A 179 -19.26 9.83 8.24
C SER A 179 -20.68 9.39 8.60
N LYS A 180 -21.32 10.08 9.55
CA LYS A 180 -22.73 9.82 9.93
C LYS A 180 -23.74 10.13 8.81
N ARG A 181 -23.39 10.99 7.85
CA ARG A 181 -24.30 11.55 6.83
C ARG A 181 -24.03 11.08 5.41
N THR A 182 -23.03 10.24 5.22
CA THR A 182 -22.74 9.58 3.94
C THR A 182 -22.98 8.08 4.02
N LYS A 183 -23.39 7.46 2.93
CA LYS A 183 -23.58 6.01 2.83
C LYS A 183 -22.31 5.26 2.49
N ILE A 184 -21.33 5.93 1.86
CA ILE A 184 -20.05 5.30 1.49
C ILE A 184 -19.17 5.08 2.72
N SER A 185 -18.37 4.04 2.70
CA SER A 185 -17.39 3.74 3.75
C SER A 185 -16.29 4.81 3.77
N THR A 186 -15.95 5.32 4.93
CA THR A 186 -14.91 6.36 5.11
C THR A 186 -13.62 5.74 5.63
N VAL A 187 -12.50 5.96 4.92
CA VAL A 187 -11.18 5.41 5.22
C VAL A 187 -10.27 6.51 5.72
N SER A 188 -9.94 6.51 7.00
CA SER A 188 -9.16 7.57 7.65
C SER A 188 -7.66 7.42 7.39
N LEU A 189 -7.12 8.36 6.64
CA LEU A 189 -5.68 8.63 6.58
C LEU A 189 -5.41 9.99 7.26
N GLY A 190 -5.16 9.96 8.56
CA GLY A 190 -4.98 11.18 9.35
C GLY A 190 -6.26 11.99 9.62
N SER A 191 -7.44 11.38 9.49
CA SER A 191 -8.75 12.03 9.73
C SER A 191 -9.41 11.59 11.04
N GLY A 192 -8.63 11.00 11.95
CA GLY A 192 -9.06 10.59 13.28
C GLY A 192 -9.84 9.26 13.30
N LYS A 193 -10.32 8.88 14.49
CA LYS A 193 -10.92 7.56 14.77
C LYS A 193 -12.43 7.46 14.51
N LYS A 194 -13.06 8.53 14.00
CA LYS A 194 -14.51 8.57 13.75
C LYS A 194 -14.90 8.14 12.32
N ALA A 195 -13.94 7.69 11.53
CA ALA A 195 -14.18 7.05 10.25
C ALA A 195 -14.41 5.54 10.41
N ASP A 196 -14.86 4.88 9.36
CA ASP A 196 -15.22 3.45 9.38
C ASP A 196 -14.00 2.52 9.27
N VAL A 197 -12.93 2.99 8.65
CA VAL A 197 -11.68 2.24 8.41
C VAL A 197 -10.49 3.04 8.89
N MET A 198 -9.59 2.41 9.66
CA MET A 198 -8.30 3.00 10.05
C MET A 198 -7.23 2.58 9.05
N TYR A 199 -6.52 3.56 8.54
CA TYR A 199 -5.54 3.38 7.49
C TYR A 199 -4.24 4.16 7.78
N LEU A 200 -3.10 3.49 7.57
CA LEU A 200 -1.77 4.09 7.50
C LEU A 200 -0.94 3.39 6.43
N PHE A 201 0.11 4.06 5.98
CA PHE A 201 1.11 3.41 5.14
C PHE A 201 1.97 2.43 5.96
N MET A 202 2.35 1.32 5.34
CA MET A 202 3.19 0.31 6.01
C MET A 202 4.53 0.88 6.49
N ASN A 203 5.17 1.72 5.69
CA ASN A 203 6.43 2.36 6.06
C ASN A 203 6.31 3.29 7.27
N ASP A 204 5.13 3.91 7.49
CA ASP A 204 4.86 4.68 8.70
C ASP A 204 4.70 3.77 9.91
N ILE A 205 3.90 2.69 9.78
CA ILE A 205 3.68 1.70 10.85
C ILE A 205 4.99 1.03 11.25
N CYS A 206 5.82 0.68 10.27
CA CYS A 206 7.08 -0.05 10.49
C CYS A 206 8.28 0.86 10.79
N GLY A 207 8.12 2.18 10.80
CA GLY A 207 9.21 3.11 11.09
C GLY A 207 10.35 3.03 10.08
N GLU A 208 10.01 3.06 8.78
CA GLU A 208 10.99 2.98 7.70
C GLU A 208 11.44 4.34 7.20
N GLN A 209 10.77 5.41 7.67
CA GLN A 209 11.03 6.78 7.28
C GLN A 209 11.86 7.51 8.34
N GLU A 210 12.62 8.50 7.90
CA GLU A 210 13.37 9.36 8.79
C GLU A 210 12.46 10.28 9.61
N LYS A 211 11.34 10.70 8.99
CA LYS A 211 10.38 11.62 9.57
C LYS A 211 8.97 11.20 9.18
N SER A 212 8.22 10.70 10.14
CA SER A 212 6.83 10.35 9.92
C SER A 212 5.92 11.57 9.96
N PRO A 213 4.80 11.58 9.18
CA PRO A 213 3.79 12.61 9.27
C PRO A 213 3.16 12.64 10.68
N ARG A 214 2.65 13.82 11.08
CA ARG A 214 2.05 14.00 12.43
C ARG A 214 0.97 12.99 12.78
N HIS A 215 0.23 12.49 11.80
CA HIS A 215 -0.87 11.56 12.01
C HIS A 215 -0.43 10.09 12.03
N ALA A 216 0.83 9.82 11.73
CA ALA A 216 1.37 8.47 11.74
C ALA A 216 1.96 8.11 13.11
N LYS A 217 1.99 6.81 13.39
CA LYS A 217 2.63 6.23 14.55
C LYS A 217 3.45 5.01 14.12
N ALA A 218 4.73 5.04 14.39
CA ALA A 218 5.61 3.88 14.22
C ALA A 218 5.50 2.95 15.44
N TYR A 219 5.43 1.66 15.17
CA TYR A 219 5.39 0.60 16.18
C TYR A 219 6.71 -0.15 16.27
N THR A 220 7.61 0.07 15.32
CA THR A 220 8.98 -0.45 15.29
C THR A 220 9.88 0.52 14.53
N ASN A 221 11.17 0.21 14.37
CA ASN A 221 12.14 1.02 13.65
C ASN A 221 12.91 0.14 12.64
N LEU A 222 12.28 -0.23 11.55
CA LEU A 222 12.92 -1.02 10.50
C LEU A 222 14.04 -0.25 9.79
N LYS A 223 13.98 1.10 9.74
CA LYS A 223 15.07 1.91 9.21
C LYS A 223 16.37 1.62 9.95
N LYS A 224 16.34 1.69 11.30
CA LYS A 224 17.52 1.43 12.12
C LYS A 224 18.04 -0.01 11.96
N MET A 225 17.15 -0.99 11.87
CA MET A 225 17.56 -2.39 11.65
C MET A 225 18.28 -2.56 10.31
N ARG A 226 17.80 -1.89 9.23
CA ARG A 226 18.47 -1.92 7.93
C ARG A 226 19.84 -1.22 7.97
N GLU A 227 19.95 -0.09 8.66
CA GLU A 227 21.23 0.61 8.85
C GLU A 227 22.24 -0.28 9.61
N ASP A 228 21.80 -0.99 10.65
CA ASP A 228 22.65 -1.91 11.40
C ASP A 228 23.14 -3.08 10.52
N ILE A 229 22.26 -3.64 9.66
CA ILE A 229 22.64 -4.68 8.69
C ILE A 229 23.73 -4.16 7.74
N GLU A 230 23.61 -2.93 7.21
CA GLU A 230 24.63 -2.36 6.33
C GLU A 230 25.96 -2.11 7.06
N ILE A 231 25.93 -1.68 8.32
CA ILE A 231 27.12 -1.52 9.15
C ILE A 231 27.83 -2.89 9.32
N GLU A 232 27.10 -3.94 9.65
CA GLU A 232 27.65 -5.28 9.81
C GLU A 232 28.19 -5.83 8.46
N ARG A 233 27.50 -5.58 7.37
CA ARG A 233 28.01 -5.93 6.02
C ARG A 233 29.35 -5.28 5.73
N VAL A 234 29.50 -3.99 6.00
CA VAL A 234 30.77 -3.27 5.80
C VAL A 234 31.88 -3.83 6.73
N LYS A 235 31.55 -4.17 7.97
CA LYS A 235 32.52 -4.80 8.91
C LYS A 235 33.02 -6.15 8.35
N ALA A 236 32.11 -7.01 7.90
CA ALA A 236 32.45 -8.32 7.33
C ALA A 236 33.36 -8.18 6.10
N LEU A 237 33.01 -7.26 5.17
CA LEU A 237 33.84 -7.00 3.98
C LEU A 237 35.24 -6.47 4.33
N LYS A 238 35.35 -5.58 5.33
CA LYS A 238 36.65 -5.10 5.81
C LYS A 238 37.48 -6.20 6.44
N ALA A 239 36.85 -7.10 7.22
CA ALA A 239 37.53 -8.26 7.80
C ALA A 239 38.08 -9.19 6.71
N PHE A 240 37.28 -9.50 5.68
CA PHE A 240 37.70 -10.29 4.54
C PHE A 240 38.93 -9.65 3.81
N VAL A 241 38.89 -8.34 3.53
CA VAL A 241 40.01 -7.63 2.91
C VAL A 241 41.26 -7.73 3.77
N LYS A 242 41.13 -7.52 5.09
CA LYS A 242 42.25 -7.60 6.03
C LYS A 242 42.88 -9.02 6.05
N ASP A 243 42.07 -10.05 6.11
CA ASP A 243 42.53 -11.43 6.17
C ASP A 243 43.15 -11.89 4.85
N SER A 244 42.57 -11.45 3.74
CA SER A 244 43.12 -11.76 2.39
C SER A 244 44.45 -11.10 2.18
N LEU A 245 44.59 -9.80 2.50
CA LEU A 245 45.87 -9.10 2.34
C LEU A 245 46.93 -9.51 3.40
N GLY A 246 46.47 -9.99 4.56
CA GLY A 246 47.31 -10.49 5.62
C GLY A 246 47.70 -11.97 5.50
N GLY A 247 47.27 -12.63 4.44
CA GLY A 247 47.57 -14.05 4.21
C GLY A 247 46.87 -15.02 5.15
N LYS A 248 45.82 -14.57 5.84
CA LYS A 248 45.00 -15.42 6.72
C LYS A 248 43.85 -16.12 5.98
N PHE A 249 43.45 -15.58 4.84
CA PHE A 249 42.48 -16.18 3.91
C PHE A 249 43.06 -16.23 2.52
N PRO A 250 42.95 -17.37 1.77
CA PRO A 250 42.36 -18.63 2.23
C PRO A 250 43.22 -19.38 3.24
N GLY A 251 42.60 -19.99 4.25
CA GLY A 251 43.26 -20.94 5.13
C GLY A 251 43.31 -22.35 4.53
N PRO A 252 43.95 -23.33 5.25
CA PRO A 252 43.99 -24.70 4.77
C PRO A 252 42.62 -25.33 4.48
N GLU A 253 41.63 -24.98 5.28
CA GLU A 253 40.23 -25.44 5.18
C GLU A 253 39.50 -24.85 3.97
N ASN A 254 40.01 -23.77 3.41
CA ASN A 254 39.43 -23.06 2.26
C ASN A 254 40.22 -23.34 0.98
N SER A 255 41.26 -24.21 1.05
CA SER A 255 42.17 -24.50 -0.05
C SER A 255 42.13 -25.97 -0.42
N VAL A 256 42.24 -26.28 -1.68
CA VAL A 256 42.38 -27.65 -2.18
C VAL A 256 43.79 -27.84 -2.70
N ASN A 257 44.46 -28.86 -2.21
CA ASN A 257 45.78 -29.28 -2.67
C ASN A 257 45.69 -30.59 -3.40
N VAL A 258 46.57 -30.82 -4.37
CA VAL A 258 46.81 -32.13 -4.99
C VAL A 258 47.89 -32.87 -4.24
N ASP A 259 47.96 -34.19 -4.38
CA ASP A 259 49.04 -35.01 -3.88
C ASP A 259 50.39 -34.50 -4.37
N GLU A 260 51.41 -34.62 -3.52
CA GLU A 260 52.78 -34.18 -3.86
C GLU A 260 53.33 -34.88 -5.12
N GLN A 261 52.97 -36.13 -5.37
CA GLN A 261 53.37 -36.84 -6.56
C GLN A 261 52.76 -36.20 -7.84
N ILE A 262 51.48 -35.83 -7.80
CA ILE A 262 50.77 -35.16 -8.89
C ILE A 262 51.37 -33.78 -9.14
N LEU A 263 51.67 -33.06 -8.07
CA LEU A 263 52.34 -31.76 -8.17
C LEU A 263 53.72 -31.86 -8.81
N HIS A 264 54.50 -32.86 -8.40
CA HIS A 264 55.82 -33.11 -8.95
C HIS A 264 55.79 -33.48 -10.46
N GLU A 265 54.84 -34.32 -10.87
CA GLU A 265 54.61 -34.65 -12.28
C GLU A 265 54.18 -33.45 -13.10
N PHE A 266 53.36 -32.58 -12.53
CA PHE A 266 52.97 -31.34 -13.19
C PHE A 266 54.16 -30.39 -13.38
N VAL A 267 54.97 -30.17 -12.34
CA VAL A 267 56.14 -29.29 -12.39
C VAL A 267 57.17 -29.77 -13.44
N LYS A 268 57.32 -31.10 -13.65
CA LYS A 268 58.18 -31.66 -14.71
C LYS A 268 57.68 -31.35 -16.11
N LYS A 269 56.48 -30.96 -16.33
CA LYS A 269 55.90 -30.60 -17.63
C LYS A 269 55.97 -29.11 -17.95
N LEU A 270 56.33 -28.27 -16.98
CA LEU A 270 56.58 -26.82 -17.12
C LEU A 270 58.00 -26.54 -17.58
#